data_2767d0f246754f0b48fc4859cfac667f
#
_entry.id   2767d0f246754f0b48fc4859cfac667f
#
_cell.length_a   1.000
_cell.length_b   1.000
_cell.length_c   1.000
_cell.angle_alpha   90.00
_cell.angle_beta   90.00
_cell.angle_gamma   90.00
#
_symmetry.space_group_name_H-M   'P 1'
#
loop_
_entity.id
_entity.type
_entity.pdbx_description
1 polymer ?
#
loop_
_entity_poly.entity_id
_entity_poly.type
_entity_poly.pdbx_seq_one_letter_code
_entity_poly.pdbx_strand_id
1 'polypeptide(L)'
;MKYLLRYTLILAIAISVSVSANAQKFGYLNSAAILQEMPEVKQAEADLEVLQKQLQSRGETMLQEFQAKYQELERKNQQGEISPKELEEQSQALKADETQLAQFEQDMQRQILERRDALLQPILDRVNVAIEEVAKEEGYTYIFDASPGTGILLYADESTDIVVKVKAKLGM
;
A
#
# COMPACT_ATOMS: atom_id res chain seq x y z
N MET A 1 23.99 -29.54 61.78
CA MET A 1 24.75 -28.88 60.69
C MET A 1 24.43 -29.44 59.30
N LYS A 2 24.30 -30.72 59.02
CA LYS A 2 24.04 -31.28 57.68
C LYS A 2 22.69 -30.84 57.09
N TYR A 3 21.67 -30.64 57.90
CA TYR A 3 20.32 -30.25 57.43
C TYR A 3 20.28 -28.73 57.11
N LEU A 4 20.94 -27.91 57.89
CA LEU A 4 21.03 -26.46 57.59
C LEU A 4 21.71 -26.20 56.24
N LEU A 5 22.80 -26.91 55.94
CA LEU A 5 23.50 -26.81 54.66
C LEU A 5 22.66 -27.24 53.48
N ARG A 6 21.78 -28.28 53.66
CA ARG A 6 20.84 -28.68 52.63
C ARG A 6 19.75 -27.64 52.37
N TYR A 7 19.21 -27.03 53.40
CA TYR A 7 18.18 -25.98 53.23
C TYR A 7 18.75 -24.70 52.63
N THR A 8 19.98 -24.29 52.96
CA THR A 8 20.63 -23.16 52.30
C THR A 8 20.95 -23.41 50.85
N LEU A 9 21.32 -24.64 50.47
CA LEU A 9 21.58 -25.03 49.10
C LEU A 9 20.28 -25.01 48.26
N ILE A 10 19.15 -25.53 48.79
CA ILE A 10 17.85 -25.51 48.14
C ILE A 10 17.35 -24.08 47.99
N LEU A 11 17.52 -23.22 48.98
CA LEU A 11 17.14 -21.82 48.91
C LEU A 11 17.97 -21.06 47.89
N ALA A 12 19.27 -21.31 47.77
CA ALA A 12 20.15 -20.72 46.77
C ALA A 12 19.76 -21.11 45.33
N ILE A 13 19.38 -22.40 45.13
CA ILE A 13 18.89 -22.89 43.84
C ILE A 13 17.54 -22.25 43.48
N ALA A 14 16.63 -22.10 44.44
CA ALA A 14 15.32 -21.46 44.22
C ALA A 14 15.44 -19.99 43.83
N ILE A 15 16.41 -19.27 44.41
CA ILE A 15 16.69 -17.84 44.08
C ILE A 15 17.33 -17.72 42.70
N SER A 16 18.18 -18.67 42.28
CA SER A 16 18.83 -18.61 40.97
C SER A 16 17.90 -18.88 39.81
N VAL A 17 16.79 -19.60 40.00
CA VAL A 17 15.79 -19.86 38.96
C VAL A 17 14.88 -18.65 38.71
N SER A 18 14.76 -17.73 39.65
CA SER A 18 13.86 -16.57 39.55
C SER A 18 14.39 -15.42 38.65
N VAL A 19 15.64 -15.44 38.19
CA VAL A 19 16.31 -14.31 37.56
C VAL A 19 16.13 -14.25 36.03
N SER A 20 15.53 -15.25 35.41
CA SER A 20 15.51 -15.35 33.93
C SER A 20 14.12 -15.37 33.29
N ALA A 21 13.05 -15.05 34.00
CA ALA A 21 11.75 -14.86 33.36
C ALA A 21 11.70 -13.43 32.73
N ASN A 22 12.40 -13.24 31.65
CA ASN A 22 12.09 -12.09 30.78
C ASN A 22 10.68 -12.31 30.25
N ALA A 23 9.68 -11.70 30.86
CA ALA A 23 8.32 -11.69 30.33
C ALA A 23 8.38 -11.04 28.93
N GLN A 24 7.94 -11.79 27.93
CA GLN A 24 7.84 -11.26 26.58
C GLN A 24 6.92 -10.04 26.61
N LYS A 25 7.41 -8.91 26.14
CA LYS A 25 6.64 -7.67 26.07
C LYS A 25 5.98 -7.60 24.70
N PHE A 26 4.66 -7.51 24.69
CA PHE A 26 3.85 -7.35 23.50
C PHE A 26 3.30 -5.94 23.42
N GLY A 27 3.21 -5.42 22.20
CA GLY A 27 2.56 -4.16 21.89
C GLY A 27 1.64 -4.32 20.69
N TYR A 28 0.76 -3.36 20.50
CA TYR A 28 -0.04 -3.27 19.28
C TYR A 28 -0.19 -1.81 18.86
N LEU A 29 -0.54 -1.63 17.60
CA LEU A 29 -0.90 -0.34 17.02
C LEU A 29 -1.87 -0.53 15.85
N ASN A 30 -2.56 0.54 15.45
CA ASN A 30 -3.32 0.58 14.21
C ASN A 30 -2.49 1.37 13.17
N SER A 31 -1.78 0.66 12.30
CA SER A 31 -0.93 1.28 11.27
C SER A 31 -1.74 2.08 10.26
N ALA A 32 -2.94 1.62 9.89
CA ALA A 32 -3.82 2.32 8.97
C ALA A 32 -4.26 3.69 9.53
N ALA A 33 -4.55 3.78 10.83
CA ALA A 33 -4.91 5.04 11.47
C ALA A 33 -3.71 6.04 11.46
N ILE A 34 -2.49 5.57 11.69
CA ILE A 34 -1.29 6.40 11.60
C ILE A 34 -1.13 6.94 10.18
N LEU A 35 -1.20 6.05 9.17
CA LEU A 35 -1.05 6.41 7.76
C LEU A 35 -2.10 7.46 7.31
N GLN A 36 -3.36 7.31 7.72
CA GLN A 36 -4.42 8.27 7.37
C GLN A 36 -4.18 9.69 7.92
N GLU A 37 -3.46 9.81 9.03
CA GLU A 37 -3.13 11.11 9.61
C GLU A 37 -1.89 11.76 8.96
N MET A 38 -1.05 10.98 8.29
CA MET A 38 0.20 11.46 7.68
C MET A 38 -0.06 12.41 6.50
N PRO A 39 0.52 13.64 6.51
CA PRO A 39 0.37 14.58 5.41
C PRO A 39 0.87 14.04 4.07
N GLU A 40 1.93 13.22 4.10
CA GLU A 40 2.53 12.62 2.90
C GLU A 40 1.59 11.60 2.24
N VAL A 41 0.79 10.88 3.02
CA VAL A 41 -0.24 9.97 2.47
C VAL A 41 -1.32 10.77 1.76
N LYS A 42 -1.80 11.85 2.37
CA LYS A 42 -2.79 12.73 1.75
C LYS A 42 -2.27 13.37 0.46
N GLN A 43 -0.99 13.74 0.43
CA GLN A 43 -0.37 14.25 -0.79
C GLN A 43 -0.26 13.16 -1.85
N ALA A 44 0.15 11.95 -1.48
CA ALA A 44 0.22 10.81 -2.40
C ALA A 44 -1.15 10.47 -3.00
N GLU A 45 -2.22 10.50 -2.19
CA GLU A 45 -3.59 10.30 -2.66
C GLU A 45 -4.02 11.40 -3.65
N ALA A 46 -3.71 12.66 -3.35
CA ALA A 46 -3.99 13.77 -4.26
C ALA A 46 -3.23 13.64 -5.59
N ASP A 47 -1.96 13.26 -5.55
CA ASP A 47 -1.14 13.02 -6.75
C ASP A 47 -1.70 11.87 -7.60
N LEU A 48 -2.18 10.80 -6.96
CA LEU A 48 -2.82 9.68 -7.64
C LEU A 48 -4.15 10.08 -8.29
N GLU A 49 -4.95 10.88 -7.61
CA GLU A 49 -6.20 11.40 -8.16
C GLU A 49 -5.96 12.25 -9.41
N VAL A 50 -4.94 13.11 -9.37
CA VAL A 50 -4.55 13.93 -10.54
C VAL A 50 -4.11 13.04 -11.70
N LEU A 51 -3.26 12.04 -11.45
CA LEU A 51 -2.83 11.09 -12.48
C LEU A 51 -4.01 10.34 -13.08
N GLN A 52 -4.91 9.84 -12.23
CA GLN A 52 -6.11 9.11 -12.68
C GLN A 52 -6.98 9.96 -13.60
N LYS A 53 -7.24 11.22 -13.22
CA LYS A 53 -8.00 12.15 -14.06
C LYS A 53 -7.33 12.45 -15.40
N GLN A 54 -5.99 12.62 -15.39
CA GLN A 54 -5.23 12.85 -16.62
C GLN A 54 -5.31 11.65 -17.57
N LEU A 55 -5.12 10.44 -17.05
CA LEU A 55 -5.19 9.21 -17.83
C LEU A 55 -6.60 8.97 -18.35
N GLN A 56 -7.63 9.20 -17.53
CA GLN A 56 -9.03 9.09 -17.96
C GLN A 56 -9.35 10.06 -19.10
N SER A 57 -9.00 11.35 -18.95
CA SER A 57 -9.22 12.35 -19.99
C SER A 57 -8.50 12.01 -21.29
N ARG A 58 -7.28 11.47 -21.20
CA ARG A 58 -6.55 11.01 -22.39
C ARG A 58 -7.26 9.82 -23.07
N GLY A 59 -7.73 8.85 -22.30
CA GLY A 59 -8.50 7.71 -22.83
C GLY A 59 -9.80 8.15 -23.51
N GLU A 60 -10.54 9.08 -22.90
CA GLU A 60 -11.73 9.68 -23.49
C GLU A 60 -11.42 10.38 -24.82
N THR A 61 -10.32 11.13 -24.88
CA THR A 61 -9.89 11.79 -26.13
C THR A 61 -9.56 10.77 -27.21
N MET A 62 -8.80 9.71 -26.88
CA MET A 62 -8.46 8.64 -27.83
C MET A 62 -9.72 7.94 -28.36
N LEU A 63 -10.69 7.68 -27.48
CA LEU A 63 -11.96 7.07 -27.85
C LEU A 63 -12.78 7.97 -28.80
N GLN A 64 -12.85 9.26 -28.49
CA GLN A 64 -13.54 10.24 -29.35
C GLN A 64 -12.90 10.36 -30.74
N GLU A 65 -11.56 10.39 -30.80
CA GLU A 65 -10.83 10.41 -32.07
C GLU A 65 -11.06 9.13 -32.88
N PHE A 66 -11.05 7.97 -32.24
CA PHE A 66 -11.36 6.70 -32.88
C PHE A 66 -12.78 6.69 -33.44
N GLN A 67 -13.78 7.11 -32.65
CA GLN A 67 -15.17 7.18 -33.08
C GLN A 67 -15.37 8.14 -34.25
N ALA A 68 -14.72 9.31 -34.23
CA ALA A 68 -14.80 10.29 -35.32
C ALA A 68 -14.21 9.73 -36.63
N LYS A 69 -13.05 9.08 -36.56
CA LYS A 69 -12.42 8.43 -37.72
C LYS A 69 -13.29 7.31 -38.29
N TYR A 70 -13.87 6.49 -37.40
CA TYR A 70 -14.74 5.40 -37.79
C TYR A 70 -16.00 5.90 -38.52
N GLN A 71 -16.68 6.91 -37.96
CA GLN A 71 -17.87 7.52 -38.57
C GLN A 71 -17.56 8.17 -39.92
N GLU A 72 -16.42 8.84 -40.03
CA GLU A 72 -16.00 9.49 -41.28
C GLU A 72 -15.68 8.45 -42.37
N LEU A 73 -15.01 7.35 -42.01
CA LEU A 73 -14.74 6.26 -42.93
C LEU A 73 -16.05 5.60 -43.45
N GLU A 74 -16.99 5.36 -42.54
CA GLU A 74 -18.28 4.79 -42.86
C GLU A 74 -19.09 5.72 -43.78
N ARG A 75 -19.10 7.03 -43.49
CA ARG A 75 -19.74 8.05 -44.34
C ARG A 75 -19.17 8.04 -45.78
N LYS A 76 -17.82 8.10 -45.90
CA LYS A 76 -17.14 8.07 -47.19
C LYS A 76 -17.46 6.80 -47.99
N ASN A 77 -17.45 5.66 -47.32
CA ASN A 77 -17.77 4.39 -47.96
C ASN A 77 -19.21 4.32 -48.47
N GLN A 78 -20.19 4.79 -47.66
CA GLN A 78 -21.60 4.82 -48.06
C GLN A 78 -21.87 5.80 -49.20
N GLN A 79 -21.14 6.89 -49.30
CA GLN A 79 -21.28 7.90 -50.35
C GLN A 79 -20.47 7.58 -51.62
N GLY A 80 -19.68 6.49 -51.58
CA GLY A 80 -18.81 6.13 -52.72
C GLY A 80 -17.63 7.11 -52.94
N GLU A 81 -17.27 7.89 -51.89
CA GLU A 81 -16.24 8.91 -51.94
C GLU A 81 -14.83 8.35 -51.64
N ILE A 82 -14.69 7.04 -51.45
CA ILE A 82 -13.42 6.41 -51.10
C ILE A 82 -13.13 5.26 -52.09
N SER A 83 -11.89 5.16 -52.52
CA SER A 83 -11.44 4.02 -53.33
C SER A 83 -11.28 2.74 -52.51
N PRO A 84 -11.39 1.53 -53.13
CA PRO A 84 -11.20 0.27 -52.41
C PRO A 84 -9.84 0.17 -51.68
N LYS A 85 -8.79 0.73 -52.25
CA LYS A 85 -7.46 0.73 -51.69
C LYS A 85 -7.37 1.65 -50.45
N GLU A 86 -7.92 2.85 -50.53
CA GLU A 86 -7.97 3.80 -49.39
C GLU A 86 -8.88 3.26 -48.26
N LEU A 87 -9.99 2.58 -48.60
CA LEU A 87 -10.85 1.95 -47.61
C LEU A 87 -10.07 0.90 -46.82
N GLU A 88 -9.30 0.06 -47.49
CA GLU A 88 -8.47 -0.94 -46.85
C GLU A 88 -7.40 -0.29 -45.94
N GLU A 89 -6.68 0.70 -46.44
CA GLU A 89 -5.65 1.43 -45.67
C GLU A 89 -6.23 2.10 -44.42
N GLN A 90 -7.37 2.79 -44.53
CA GLN A 90 -8.02 3.45 -43.40
C GLN A 90 -8.64 2.42 -42.43
N SER A 91 -9.15 1.30 -42.90
CA SER A 91 -9.63 0.20 -42.04
C SER A 91 -8.49 -0.42 -41.22
N GLN A 92 -7.31 -0.60 -41.83
CA GLN A 92 -6.12 -1.06 -41.12
C GLN A 92 -5.63 -0.05 -40.08
N ALA A 93 -5.67 1.25 -40.38
CA ALA A 93 -5.35 2.31 -39.44
C ALA A 93 -6.31 2.33 -38.24
N LEU A 94 -7.62 2.18 -38.48
CA LEU A 94 -8.62 2.06 -37.40
C LEU A 94 -8.38 0.85 -36.51
N LYS A 95 -8.01 -0.28 -37.09
CA LYS A 95 -7.65 -1.48 -36.30
C LYS A 95 -6.40 -1.26 -35.45
N ALA A 96 -5.44 -0.47 -35.95
CA ALA A 96 -4.28 -0.08 -35.16
C ALA A 96 -4.66 0.86 -34.01
N ASP A 97 -5.55 1.85 -34.27
CA ASP A 97 -6.06 2.76 -33.24
C ASP A 97 -6.84 1.98 -32.15
N GLU A 98 -7.68 1.01 -32.52
CA GLU A 98 -8.39 0.13 -31.57
C GLU A 98 -7.40 -0.66 -30.68
N THR A 99 -6.34 -1.19 -31.31
CA THR A 99 -5.29 -1.90 -30.57
C THR A 99 -4.56 -0.96 -29.60
N GLN A 100 -4.26 0.27 -30.03
CA GLN A 100 -3.65 1.28 -29.16
C GLN A 100 -4.55 1.67 -27.99
N LEU A 101 -5.86 1.79 -28.21
CA LEU A 101 -6.82 2.08 -27.15
C LEU A 101 -6.85 0.95 -26.11
N ALA A 102 -6.91 -0.31 -26.55
CA ALA A 102 -6.89 -1.45 -25.67
C ALA A 102 -5.57 -1.55 -24.87
N GLN A 103 -4.44 -1.25 -25.51
CA GLN A 103 -3.14 -1.19 -24.83
C GLN A 103 -3.09 -0.05 -23.82
N PHE A 104 -3.62 1.13 -24.18
CA PHE A 104 -3.67 2.27 -23.27
C PHE A 104 -4.48 1.98 -22.01
N GLU A 105 -5.62 1.27 -22.10
CA GLU A 105 -6.42 0.88 -20.93
C GLU A 105 -5.63 -0.03 -19.98
N GLN A 106 -4.88 -0.99 -20.50
CA GLN A 106 -4.01 -1.85 -19.68
C GLN A 106 -2.86 -1.05 -19.06
N ASP A 107 -2.22 -0.20 -19.85
CA ASP A 107 -1.12 0.64 -19.40
C ASP A 107 -1.56 1.66 -18.33
N MET A 108 -2.77 2.19 -18.44
CA MET A 108 -3.36 3.08 -17.44
C MET A 108 -3.44 2.42 -16.07
N GLN A 109 -3.96 1.19 -16.00
CA GLN A 109 -4.05 0.45 -14.75
C GLN A 109 -2.65 0.19 -14.16
N ARG A 110 -1.70 -0.21 -14.99
CA ARG A 110 -0.32 -0.43 -14.57
C ARG A 110 0.33 0.84 -14.04
N GLN A 111 0.19 1.96 -14.75
CA GLN A 111 0.78 3.24 -14.34
C GLN A 111 0.24 3.73 -13.00
N ILE A 112 -1.08 3.54 -12.74
CA ILE A 112 -1.69 3.91 -11.45
C ILE A 112 -1.11 3.05 -10.32
N LEU A 113 -0.98 1.73 -10.53
CA LEU A 113 -0.41 0.82 -9.53
C LEU A 113 1.06 1.14 -9.25
N GLU A 114 1.88 1.27 -10.29
CA GLU A 114 3.31 1.61 -10.17
C GLU A 114 3.51 2.96 -9.46
N ARG A 115 2.69 3.96 -9.80
CA ARG A 115 2.77 5.27 -9.16
C ARG A 115 2.35 5.22 -7.69
N ARG A 116 1.29 4.47 -7.37
CA ARG A 116 0.85 4.25 -6.00
C ARG A 116 1.95 3.61 -5.17
N ASP A 117 2.55 2.53 -5.67
CA ASP A 117 3.61 1.82 -4.96
C ASP A 117 4.83 2.73 -4.77
N ALA A 118 5.23 3.48 -5.81
CA ALA A 118 6.33 4.42 -5.72
C ALA A 118 6.11 5.56 -4.71
N LEU A 119 4.86 6.01 -4.53
CA LEU A 119 4.52 7.05 -3.56
C LEU A 119 4.38 6.51 -2.13
N LEU A 120 3.77 5.33 -1.96
CA LEU A 120 3.45 4.80 -0.65
C LEU A 120 4.60 4.02 -0.02
N GLN A 121 5.43 3.32 -0.81
CA GLN A 121 6.49 2.48 -0.27
C GLN A 121 7.46 3.24 0.66
N PRO A 122 7.97 4.43 0.29
CA PRO A 122 8.85 5.18 1.18
C PRO A 122 8.17 5.60 2.50
N ILE A 123 6.86 5.86 2.45
CA ILE A 123 6.07 6.22 3.65
C ILE A 123 5.91 5.01 4.56
N LEU A 124 5.57 3.85 3.99
CA LEU A 124 5.47 2.59 4.72
C LEU A 124 6.79 2.20 5.36
N ASP A 125 7.90 2.33 4.63
CA ASP A 125 9.24 2.05 5.15
C ASP A 125 9.56 2.95 6.34
N ARG A 126 9.23 4.24 6.29
CA ARG A 126 9.43 5.17 7.40
C ARG A 126 8.58 4.80 8.62
N VAL A 127 7.34 4.39 8.43
CA VAL A 127 6.48 3.90 9.53
C VAL A 127 7.06 2.64 10.15
N ASN A 128 7.51 1.68 9.33
CA ASN A 128 8.13 0.45 9.79
C ASN A 128 9.42 0.72 10.60
N VAL A 129 10.26 1.64 10.16
CA VAL A 129 11.45 2.05 10.90
C VAL A 129 11.08 2.66 12.26
N ALA A 130 10.08 3.52 12.31
CA ALA A 130 9.60 4.10 13.57
C ALA A 130 9.06 3.05 14.54
N ILE A 131 8.33 2.05 14.03
CA ILE A 131 7.84 0.91 14.82
C ILE A 131 9.03 0.09 15.37
N GLU A 132 10.01 -0.19 14.53
CA GLU A 132 11.20 -0.95 14.92
C GLU A 132 12.04 -0.21 15.99
N GLU A 133 12.19 1.11 15.86
CA GLU A 133 12.87 1.93 16.88
C GLU A 133 12.15 1.87 18.22
N VAL A 134 10.82 2.04 18.24
CA VAL A 134 10.01 1.92 19.46
C VAL A 134 10.14 0.51 20.05
N ALA A 135 10.11 -0.53 19.19
CA ALA A 135 10.26 -1.91 19.64
C ALA A 135 11.59 -2.12 20.36
N LYS A 136 12.69 -1.66 19.79
CA LYS A 136 14.04 -1.80 20.35
C LYS A 136 14.23 -1.00 21.64
N GLU A 137 13.80 0.26 21.64
CA GLU A 137 13.94 1.15 22.78
C GLU A 137 13.16 0.71 24.01
N GLU A 138 11.95 0.20 23.78
CA GLU A 138 11.04 -0.21 24.84
C GLU A 138 11.12 -1.70 25.18
N GLY A 139 11.90 -2.48 24.43
CA GLY A 139 12.08 -3.91 24.66
C GLY A 139 10.86 -4.77 24.32
N TYR A 140 10.09 -4.36 23.31
CA TYR A 140 9.01 -5.20 22.80
C TYR A 140 9.56 -6.41 22.04
N THR A 141 9.02 -7.60 22.34
CA THR A 141 9.34 -8.83 21.61
C THR A 141 8.55 -8.93 20.32
N TYR A 142 7.28 -8.51 20.35
CA TYR A 142 6.38 -8.46 19.19
C TYR A 142 5.51 -7.22 19.24
N ILE A 143 5.22 -6.67 18.06
CA ILE A 143 4.22 -5.62 17.85
C ILE A 143 3.24 -6.13 16.80
N PHE A 144 1.95 -6.07 17.12
CA PHE A 144 0.86 -6.52 16.25
C PHE A 144 0.17 -5.33 15.59
N ASP A 145 -0.16 -5.48 14.32
CA ASP A 145 -1.01 -4.52 13.64
C ASP A 145 -2.48 -4.86 13.90
N ALA A 146 -3.17 -3.96 14.59
CA ALA A 146 -4.58 -4.05 14.91
C ALA A 146 -5.47 -3.26 13.91
N SER A 147 -4.96 -3.01 12.70
CA SER A 147 -5.75 -2.34 11.65
C SER A 147 -7.02 -3.12 11.33
N PRO A 148 -8.14 -2.46 11.05
CA PRO A 148 -9.40 -3.11 10.69
C PRO A 148 -9.20 -4.06 9.49
N GLY A 149 -9.75 -5.27 9.59
CA GLY A 149 -9.69 -6.28 8.54
C GLY A 149 -8.49 -7.24 8.62
N THR A 150 -7.50 -7.01 9.48
CA THR A 150 -6.40 -7.96 9.68
C THR A 150 -6.83 -9.22 10.44
N GLY A 151 -7.79 -9.08 11.37
CA GLY A 151 -8.33 -10.19 12.17
C GLY A 151 -7.31 -10.90 13.07
N ILE A 152 -6.10 -10.35 13.21
CA ILE A 152 -5.00 -10.96 13.95
C ILE A 152 -5.18 -10.77 15.45
N LEU A 153 -5.67 -9.59 15.87
CA LEU A 153 -5.84 -9.21 17.26
C LEU A 153 -7.32 -9.06 17.58
N LEU A 154 -7.86 -9.91 18.48
CA LEU A 154 -9.27 -9.88 18.88
C LEU A 154 -9.49 -9.05 20.15
N TYR A 155 -8.48 -8.97 20.99
CA TYR A 155 -8.49 -8.18 22.23
C TYR A 155 -7.06 -7.77 22.58
N ALA A 156 -6.89 -6.56 23.06
CA ALA A 156 -5.66 -6.07 23.68
C ALA A 156 -6.02 -5.12 24.82
N ASP A 157 -5.15 -5.09 25.82
CA ASP A 157 -5.22 -4.09 26.88
C ASP A 157 -4.69 -2.76 26.37
N GLU A 158 -5.41 -1.67 26.61
CA GLU A 158 -5.06 -0.31 26.13
C GLU A 158 -3.66 0.14 26.58
N SER A 159 -3.17 -0.38 27.71
CA SER A 159 -1.81 -0.08 28.20
C SER A 159 -0.70 -0.60 27.30
N THR A 160 -1.02 -1.51 26.37
CA THR A 160 -0.09 -2.07 25.39
C THR A 160 -0.16 -1.38 24.02
N ASP A 161 -0.99 -0.34 23.87
CA ASP A 161 -1.05 0.51 22.67
C ASP A 161 0.21 1.37 22.56
N ILE A 162 0.86 1.32 21.42
CA ILE A 162 2.10 2.07 21.15
C ILE A 162 1.93 3.17 20.10
N VAL A 163 0.69 3.44 19.65
CA VAL A 163 0.41 4.44 18.58
C VAL A 163 1.04 5.79 18.92
N VAL A 164 0.88 6.28 20.15
CA VAL A 164 1.42 7.60 20.57
C VAL A 164 2.94 7.64 20.46
N LYS A 165 3.63 6.54 20.82
CA LYS A 165 5.09 6.45 20.76
C LYS A 165 5.59 6.46 19.32
N VAL A 166 4.91 5.68 18.45
CA VAL A 166 5.25 5.62 17.02
C VAL A 166 5.00 6.97 16.34
N LYS A 167 3.87 7.64 16.65
CA LYS A 167 3.60 8.99 16.14
C LYS A 167 4.68 9.99 16.57
N ALA A 168 5.12 9.95 17.82
CA ALA A 168 6.21 10.81 18.28
C ALA A 168 7.52 10.57 17.51
N LYS A 169 7.85 9.32 17.15
CA LYS A 169 9.01 8.99 16.31
C LYS A 169 8.86 9.51 14.88
N LEU A 170 7.62 9.53 14.36
CA LEU A 170 7.31 10.08 13.04
C LEU A 170 7.29 11.61 13.01
N GLY A 171 7.34 12.27 14.17
CA GLY A 171 7.25 13.74 14.30
C GLY A 171 5.83 14.27 14.21
N MET A 172 4.85 13.46 14.59
CA MET A 172 3.40 13.75 14.55
C MET A 172 2.86 14.08 15.93
#